data_a9067e0931d247131e2a96b3b6bfd99b
#
_entry.id   a9067e0931d247131e2a96b3b6bfd99b
#
_cell.length_a   1.000
_cell.length_b   1.000
_cell.length_c   1.000
_cell.angle_alpha   90.00
_cell.angle_beta   90.00
_cell.angle_gamma   90.00
#
_symmetry.space_group_name_H-M   'P 1'
#
loop_
_entity.id
_entity.type
_entity.pdbx_description
1 polymer ?
#
loop_
_entity_poly.entity_id
_entity_poly.type
_entity_poly.pdbx_seq_one_letter_code
_entity_poly.pdbx_strand_id
1 'polypeptide(L)'
;GKGRLNAKFREHATGARGQMSRADTQEDLNAVIRQHSEVLAAQLHSQRESLFPPDASKSMRKFTSGEAAALLGVNDSYLRKLHLDGKGPSPEVSSGNRRHYSAEDIHNLRILLEKTARKPGDYLPGRRAGDHLQIIGVMNFKGGSGKTTSSAHLAQRLALKGYRVLAIDLDPQAS
;
A
#
# COMPACT_ATOMS: atom_id res chain seq x y z
N GLY A 1 -73.61 29.85 22.48
CA GLY A 1 -73.01 29.50 21.20
C GLY A 1 -71.49 29.15 21.27
N LYS A 2 -70.98 28.69 22.42
CA LYS A 2 -69.51 28.36 22.54
C LYS A 2 -69.23 26.87 22.80
N GLY A 3 -70.25 26.02 22.76
CA GLY A 3 -70.07 24.60 23.14
C GLY A 3 -70.03 23.60 21.98
N ARG A 4 -70.30 24.00 20.75
CA ARG A 4 -70.39 23.06 19.60
C ARG A 4 -69.24 23.06 18.65
N LEU A 5 -68.28 23.97 18.78
CA LEU A 5 -67.06 24.01 17.94
C LEU A 5 -65.93 23.17 18.49
N ASN A 6 -65.89 22.83 19.77
CA ASN A 6 -64.81 22.06 20.39
C ASN A 6 -64.95 20.53 20.26
N ALA A 7 -66.14 20.02 19.88
CA ALA A 7 -66.35 18.57 19.71
C ALA A 7 -65.88 18.05 18.35
N LYS A 8 -65.95 18.88 17.29
CA LYS A 8 -65.48 18.46 15.95
C LYS A 8 -63.99 18.44 15.74
N PHE A 9 -63.21 19.18 16.57
CA PHE A 9 -61.73 19.15 16.50
C PHE A 9 -61.11 18.01 17.28
N ARG A 10 -61.82 17.35 18.16
CA ARG A 10 -61.31 16.20 18.92
C ARG A 10 -61.50 14.86 18.22
N GLU A 11 -62.43 14.74 17.28
CA GLU A 11 -62.66 13.49 16.54
C GLU A 11 -61.69 13.27 15.36
N HIS A 12 -61.00 14.33 14.86
CA HIS A 12 -60.03 14.18 13.78
C HIS A 12 -58.58 13.97 14.26
N ALA A 13 -58.33 14.06 15.57
CA ALA A 13 -57.00 13.87 16.13
C ALA A 13 -56.72 12.44 16.67
N THR A 14 -57.70 11.55 16.62
CA THR A 14 -57.58 10.18 17.18
C THR A 14 -57.52 9.08 16.12
N GLY A 15 -57.48 9.45 14.83
CA GLY A 15 -57.59 8.48 13.72
C GLY A 15 -56.33 8.14 12.95
N ALA A 16 -55.15 8.57 13.34
CA ALA A 16 -53.95 8.28 12.56
C ALA A 16 -52.65 8.08 13.42
N ARG A 17 -52.79 7.41 14.56
CA ARG A 17 -51.63 6.70 15.13
C ARG A 17 -51.77 5.24 14.72
N GLY A 18 -51.52 4.95 13.46
CA GLY A 18 -51.19 3.60 13.03
C GLY A 18 -50.05 3.13 13.92
N GLN A 19 -50.27 2.07 14.70
CA GLN A 19 -49.21 1.38 15.41
C GLN A 19 -48.27 0.87 14.33
N MET A 20 -47.21 1.63 14.03
CA MET A 20 -46.07 1.10 13.26
C MET A 20 -45.60 -0.16 13.98
N SER A 21 -45.66 -1.28 13.31
CA SER A 21 -45.16 -2.54 13.85
C SER A 21 -43.67 -2.39 14.18
N ARG A 22 -43.20 -3.05 15.23
CA ARG A 22 -41.74 -3.12 15.52
C ARG A 22 -40.95 -3.62 14.31
N ALA A 23 -41.55 -4.45 13.46
CA ALA A 23 -40.98 -4.94 12.23
C ALA A 23 -40.76 -3.81 11.20
N ASP A 24 -41.79 -2.93 11.00
CA ASP A 24 -41.68 -1.81 10.06
C ASP A 24 -40.62 -0.80 10.49
N THR A 25 -40.49 -0.53 11.79
CA THR A 25 -39.44 0.34 12.35
C THR A 25 -38.06 -0.27 12.17
N GLN A 26 -37.92 -1.58 12.25
CA GLN A 26 -36.65 -2.28 12.06
C GLN A 26 -36.24 -2.32 10.58
N GLU A 27 -37.20 -2.49 9.66
CA GLU A 27 -36.93 -2.41 8.22
C GLU A 27 -36.51 -1.01 7.79
N ASP A 28 -37.17 0.03 8.27
CA ASP A 28 -36.79 1.42 8.04
C ASP A 28 -35.40 1.74 8.57
N LEU A 29 -35.07 1.27 9.76
CA LEU A 29 -33.74 1.45 10.35
C LEU A 29 -32.65 0.74 9.52
N ASN A 30 -32.92 -0.49 9.09
CA ASN A 30 -31.99 -1.24 8.24
C ASN A 30 -31.80 -0.57 6.88
N ALA A 31 -32.85 0.01 6.29
CA ALA A 31 -32.75 0.76 5.03
C ALA A 31 -31.88 2.01 5.19
N VAL A 32 -32.06 2.77 6.27
CA VAL A 32 -31.23 3.94 6.59
C VAL A 32 -29.78 3.55 6.81
N ILE A 33 -29.50 2.48 7.55
CA ILE A 33 -28.15 1.99 7.79
C ILE A 33 -27.49 1.58 6.47
N ARG A 34 -28.20 0.87 5.59
CA ARG A 34 -27.68 0.50 4.27
C ARG A 34 -27.34 1.73 3.44
N GLN A 35 -28.26 2.67 3.34
CA GLN A 35 -28.06 3.91 2.58
C GLN A 35 -26.84 4.68 3.09
N HIS A 36 -26.68 4.83 4.41
CA HIS A 36 -25.52 5.51 4.98
C HIS A 36 -24.22 4.73 4.74
N SER A 37 -24.24 3.40 4.80
CA SER A 37 -23.07 2.58 4.52
C SER A 37 -22.63 2.67 3.07
N GLU A 38 -23.56 2.72 2.12
CA GLU A 38 -23.28 2.90 0.69
C GLU A 38 -22.68 4.29 0.40
N VAL A 39 -23.26 5.34 1.01
CA VAL A 39 -22.72 6.71 0.86
C VAL A 39 -21.31 6.82 1.44
N LEU A 40 -21.07 6.26 2.63
CA LEU A 40 -19.74 6.24 3.24
C LEU A 40 -18.73 5.43 2.41
N ALA A 41 -19.15 4.28 1.90
CA ALA A 41 -18.29 3.45 1.03
C ALA A 41 -17.91 4.20 -0.25
N ALA A 42 -18.88 4.87 -0.90
CA ALA A 42 -18.63 5.68 -2.09
C ALA A 42 -17.69 6.86 -1.80
N GLN A 43 -17.87 7.56 -0.67
CA GLN A 43 -17.00 8.65 -0.25
C GLN A 43 -15.55 8.15 0.03
N LEU A 44 -15.41 7.04 0.75
CA LEU A 44 -14.12 6.43 1.01
C LEU A 44 -13.42 5.99 -0.26
N HIS A 45 -14.18 5.41 -1.21
CA HIS A 45 -13.65 5.03 -2.53
C HIS A 45 -13.15 6.24 -3.30
N SER A 46 -13.95 7.31 -3.38
CA SER A 46 -13.56 8.56 -4.04
C SER A 46 -12.34 9.22 -3.39
N GLN A 47 -12.27 9.25 -2.05
CA GLN A 47 -11.09 9.75 -1.35
C GLN A 47 -9.86 8.88 -1.61
N ARG A 48 -10.03 7.56 -1.65
CA ARG A 48 -8.94 6.62 -1.96
C ARG A 48 -8.40 6.83 -3.37
N GLU A 49 -9.26 7.00 -4.36
CA GLU A 49 -8.87 7.31 -5.74
C GLU A 49 -8.17 8.67 -5.86
N SER A 50 -8.64 9.68 -5.12
CA SER A 50 -8.02 11.00 -5.08
C SER A 50 -6.64 10.99 -4.45
N LEU A 51 -6.46 10.27 -3.32
CA LEU A 51 -5.19 10.18 -2.61
C LEU A 51 -4.20 9.21 -3.26
N PHE A 52 -4.71 8.17 -3.89
CA PHE A 52 -3.92 7.11 -4.53
C PHE A 52 -4.47 6.83 -5.94
N PRO A 53 -4.30 7.75 -6.90
CA PRO A 53 -4.75 7.52 -8.26
C PRO A 53 -4.18 6.20 -8.80
N PRO A 54 -4.97 5.37 -9.49
CA PRO A 54 -4.53 4.09 -10.03
C PRO A 54 -3.36 4.25 -11.00
N ASP A 55 -3.31 5.37 -11.73
CA ASP A 55 -2.27 5.70 -12.70
C ASP A 55 -1.07 6.43 -12.09
N ALA A 56 -1.07 6.68 -10.77
CA ALA A 56 0.07 7.33 -10.13
C ALA A 56 1.29 6.42 -10.18
N SER A 57 2.36 6.91 -10.78
CA SER A 57 3.67 6.26 -10.75
C SER A 57 4.15 6.15 -9.30
N LYS A 58 3.98 4.98 -8.70
CA LYS A 58 4.44 4.70 -7.34
C LYS A 58 5.91 4.36 -7.39
N SER A 59 6.77 5.33 -7.15
CA SER A 59 8.20 5.12 -7.00
C SER A 59 8.58 4.95 -5.53
N MET A 60 9.55 4.08 -5.27
CA MET A 60 10.15 3.98 -3.94
C MET A 60 10.93 5.27 -3.63
N ARG A 61 10.99 5.67 -2.34
CA ARG A 61 11.82 6.82 -1.92
C ARG A 61 13.26 6.64 -2.38
N LYS A 62 13.94 7.73 -2.60
CA LYS A 62 15.38 7.71 -2.87
C LYS A 62 16.16 7.44 -1.58
N PHE A 63 17.34 6.84 -1.73
CA PHE A 63 18.25 6.45 -0.65
C PHE A 63 19.41 7.41 -0.59
N THR A 64 19.83 7.81 0.59
CA THR A 64 21.06 8.55 0.77
C THR A 64 22.28 7.71 0.42
N SER A 65 23.43 8.33 0.18
CA SER A 65 24.68 7.64 -0.13
C SER A 65 25.06 6.57 0.93
N GLY A 66 24.90 6.91 2.21
CA GLY A 66 25.16 5.96 3.29
C GLY A 66 24.19 4.78 3.32
N GLU A 67 22.88 5.02 3.07
CA GLU A 67 21.88 3.95 2.96
C GLU A 67 22.15 3.05 1.75
N ALA A 68 22.50 3.63 0.61
CA ALA A 68 22.85 2.88 -0.59
C ALA A 68 24.11 2.01 -0.35
N ALA A 69 25.13 2.57 0.28
CA ALA A 69 26.35 1.85 0.66
C ALA A 69 26.05 0.66 1.59
N ALA A 70 25.19 0.88 2.61
CA ALA A 70 24.75 -0.18 3.52
C ALA A 70 23.94 -1.28 2.81
N LEU A 71 23.05 -0.91 1.87
CA LEU A 71 22.29 -1.86 1.06
C LEU A 71 23.19 -2.71 0.15
N LEU A 72 24.24 -2.11 -0.40
CA LEU A 72 25.21 -2.77 -1.29
C LEU A 72 26.31 -3.52 -0.54
N GLY A 73 26.47 -3.28 0.75
CA GLY A 73 27.56 -3.85 1.54
C GLY A 73 28.93 -3.28 1.20
N VAL A 74 29.02 -2.02 0.78
CA VAL A 74 30.24 -1.32 0.41
C VAL A 74 30.41 -0.03 1.23
N ASN A 75 31.60 0.58 1.19
CA ASN A 75 31.84 1.86 1.82
C ASN A 75 31.28 3.02 0.98
N ASP A 76 30.78 4.07 1.64
CA ASP A 76 30.29 5.29 0.98
C ASP A 76 31.39 5.96 0.11
N SER A 77 32.62 5.98 0.59
CA SER A 77 33.78 6.48 -0.17
C SER A 77 33.99 5.73 -1.48
N TYR A 78 33.70 4.43 -1.52
CA TYR A 78 33.81 3.62 -2.72
C TYR A 78 32.71 3.99 -3.74
N LEU A 79 31.45 4.21 -3.29
CA LEU A 79 30.37 4.70 -4.17
C LEU A 79 30.71 6.08 -4.75
N ARG A 80 31.31 6.96 -3.93
CA ARG A 80 31.77 8.28 -4.39
C ARG A 80 32.85 8.13 -5.47
N LYS A 81 33.81 7.23 -5.28
CA LYS A 81 34.86 6.95 -6.27
C LYS A 81 34.26 6.43 -7.58
N LEU A 82 33.35 5.46 -7.52
CA LEU A 82 32.69 4.95 -8.73
C LEU A 82 32.01 6.06 -9.52
N HIS A 83 31.32 6.98 -8.84
CA HIS A 83 30.67 8.13 -9.48
C HIS A 83 31.69 9.08 -10.12
N LEU A 84 32.78 9.41 -9.43
CA LEU A 84 33.85 10.29 -9.94
C LEU A 84 34.58 9.67 -11.14
N ASP A 85 34.74 8.35 -11.14
CA ASP A 85 35.37 7.60 -12.23
C ASP A 85 34.39 7.42 -13.43
N GLY A 86 33.18 7.97 -13.37
CA GLY A 86 32.14 7.79 -14.41
C GLY A 86 31.65 6.34 -14.54
N LYS A 87 31.89 5.52 -13.53
CA LYS A 87 31.46 4.11 -13.49
C LYS A 87 30.17 3.98 -12.68
N GLY A 88 29.08 3.70 -13.35
CA GLY A 88 27.79 3.50 -12.69
C GLY A 88 26.79 4.65 -12.89
N PRO A 89 25.61 4.57 -12.24
CA PRO A 89 24.58 5.57 -12.36
C PRO A 89 25.02 6.91 -11.75
N SER A 90 24.51 8.00 -12.32
CA SER A 90 24.71 9.34 -11.77
C SER A 90 23.61 9.62 -10.74
N PRO A 91 23.94 9.71 -9.44
CA PRO A 91 22.97 9.98 -8.42
C PRO A 91 22.42 11.38 -8.54
N GLU A 92 21.19 11.59 -8.16
CA GLU A 92 20.63 12.93 -8.03
C GLU A 92 21.31 13.68 -6.87
N VAL A 93 21.73 14.90 -7.13
CA VAL A 93 22.38 15.75 -6.13
C VAL A 93 21.38 16.80 -5.66
N SER A 94 21.01 16.78 -4.38
CA SER A 94 20.15 17.79 -3.77
C SER A 94 20.92 19.02 -3.29
N SER A 95 20.18 20.06 -2.89
CA SER A 95 20.74 21.24 -2.22
C SER A 95 21.59 20.80 -1.02
N GLY A 96 22.86 21.18 -0.97
CA GLY A 96 23.82 20.71 0.03
C GLY A 96 24.72 19.55 -0.39
N ASN A 97 24.81 19.27 -1.69
CA ASN A 97 25.72 18.28 -2.27
C ASN A 97 25.50 16.84 -1.75
N ARG A 98 24.26 16.53 -1.31
CA ARG A 98 23.85 15.18 -0.87
C ARG A 98 23.42 14.36 -2.06
N ARG A 99 24.01 13.18 -2.21
CA ARG A 99 23.68 12.24 -3.28
C ARG A 99 22.53 11.34 -2.85
N HIS A 100 21.58 11.18 -3.77
CA HIS A 100 20.42 10.31 -3.60
C HIS A 100 20.36 9.31 -4.74
N TYR A 101 20.17 8.05 -4.38
CA TYR A 101 20.09 6.92 -5.29
C TYR A 101 18.66 6.39 -5.35
N SER A 102 18.14 6.15 -6.53
CA SER A 102 16.89 5.44 -6.73
C SER A 102 17.07 3.93 -6.50
N ALA A 103 15.97 3.19 -6.42
CA ALA A 103 16.03 1.72 -6.38
C ALA A 103 16.66 1.14 -7.65
N GLU A 104 16.44 1.80 -8.81
CA GLU A 104 17.05 1.44 -10.08
C GLU A 104 18.56 1.66 -10.06
N ASP A 105 19.04 2.78 -9.51
CA ASP A 105 20.47 3.05 -9.34
C ASP A 105 21.13 1.98 -8.49
N ILE A 106 20.50 1.56 -7.39
CA ILE A 106 21.00 0.48 -6.53
C ILE A 106 21.07 -0.83 -7.30
N HIS A 107 20.07 -1.13 -8.12
CA HIS A 107 20.08 -2.33 -8.96
C HIS A 107 21.22 -2.29 -9.99
N ASN A 108 21.42 -1.18 -10.67
CA ASN A 108 22.48 -0.98 -11.65
C ASN A 108 23.87 -1.07 -11.00
N LEU A 109 24.01 -0.52 -9.79
CA LEU A 109 25.24 -0.67 -9.00
C LEU A 109 25.50 -2.13 -8.63
N ARG A 110 24.48 -2.92 -8.28
CA ARG A 110 24.63 -4.35 -8.03
C ARG A 110 25.13 -5.10 -9.25
N ILE A 111 24.59 -4.80 -10.44
CA ILE A 111 25.04 -5.39 -11.70
C ILE A 111 26.51 -5.04 -11.95
N LEU A 112 26.89 -3.78 -11.72
CA LEU A 112 28.27 -3.34 -11.89
C LEU A 112 29.22 -4.05 -10.91
N LEU A 113 28.86 -4.10 -9.63
CA LEU A 113 29.66 -4.71 -8.58
C LEU A 113 29.79 -6.23 -8.76
N GLU A 114 28.74 -6.88 -9.24
CA GLU A 114 28.76 -8.33 -9.52
C GLU A 114 29.81 -8.70 -10.57
N LYS A 115 30.06 -7.83 -11.57
CA LYS A 115 31.10 -8.07 -12.59
C LYS A 115 32.52 -8.18 -12.02
N THR A 116 32.77 -7.56 -10.86
CA THR A 116 34.08 -7.53 -10.17
C THR A 116 34.02 -8.25 -8.83
N ALA A 117 32.94 -8.97 -8.55
CA ALA A 117 32.75 -9.68 -7.31
C ALA A 117 33.77 -10.83 -7.16
N ARG A 118 34.27 -11.02 -5.95
CA ARG A 118 35.19 -12.15 -5.63
C ARG A 118 34.45 -13.49 -5.71
N LYS A 119 33.17 -13.50 -5.35
CA LYS A 119 32.31 -14.69 -5.39
C LYS A 119 31.09 -14.35 -6.23
N PRO A 120 30.76 -15.17 -7.23
CA PRO A 120 29.51 -15.01 -7.97
C PRO A 120 28.29 -15.02 -7.03
N GLY A 121 27.41 -14.03 -7.20
CA GLY A 121 26.18 -13.91 -6.40
C GLY A 121 26.32 -13.09 -5.12
N ASP A 122 27.47 -12.44 -4.87
CA ASP A 122 27.65 -11.54 -3.71
C ASP A 122 26.69 -10.33 -3.79
N TYR A 123 26.51 -9.79 -4.98
CA TYR A 123 25.63 -8.62 -5.20
C TYR A 123 24.30 -8.96 -5.87
N LEU A 124 24.24 -10.07 -6.62
CA LEU A 124 23.04 -10.57 -7.31
C LEU A 124 22.75 -12.02 -6.89
N PRO A 125 22.29 -12.24 -5.66
CA PRO A 125 22.02 -13.58 -5.14
C PRO A 125 20.83 -14.24 -5.85
N GLY A 126 20.79 -15.59 -5.80
CA GLY A 126 19.67 -16.37 -6.33
C GLY A 126 19.56 -16.38 -7.86
N ARG A 127 20.67 -16.14 -8.58
CA ARG A 127 20.69 -16.08 -10.05
C ARG A 127 21.72 -17.04 -10.69
N ARG A 128 22.29 -17.93 -9.90
CA ARG A 128 23.30 -18.90 -10.37
C ARG A 128 22.62 -20.16 -10.88
N ALA A 129 23.28 -20.83 -11.79
CA ALA A 129 22.90 -22.20 -12.16
C ALA A 129 22.94 -23.09 -10.91
N GLY A 130 21.83 -23.76 -10.60
CA GLY A 130 21.70 -24.60 -9.40
C GLY A 130 21.06 -23.90 -8.20
N ASP A 131 20.86 -22.57 -8.21
CA ASP A 131 20.07 -21.90 -7.18
C ASP A 131 18.60 -22.33 -7.28
N HIS A 132 18.04 -22.76 -6.15
CA HIS A 132 16.65 -23.22 -6.08
C HIS A 132 15.68 -22.06 -5.88
N LEU A 133 14.53 -22.13 -6.56
CA LEU A 133 13.41 -21.22 -6.32
C LEU A 133 12.90 -21.41 -4.89
N GLN A 134 12.81 -20.32 -4.16
CA GLN A 134 12.20 -20.28 -2.83
C GLN A 134 10.77 -19.75 -2.95
N ILE A 135 9.82 -20.50 -2.42
CA ILE A 135 8.40 -20.11 -2.35
C ILE A 135 8.08 -19.81 -0.89
N ILE A 136 7.65 -18.58 -0.60
CA ILE A 136 7.30 -18.13 0.74
C ILE A 136 5.81 -17.83 0.77
N GLY A 137 5.05 -18.58 1.56
CA GLY A 137 3.62 -18.36 1.80
C GLY A 137 3.41 -17.56 3.09
N VAL A 138 2.67 -16.46 3.00
CA VAL A 138 2.25 -15.67 4.17
C VAL A 138 0.76 -15.86 4.37
N MET A 139 0.36 -16.65 5.36
CA MET A 139 -1.02 -17.07 5.60
C MET A 139 -1.46 -16.74 7.01
N ASN A 140 -2.71 -16.29 7.16
CA ASN A 140 -3.39 -16.17 8.45
C ASN A 140 -4.89 -16.08 8.20
N PHE A 141 -5.69 -16.76 9.01
CA PHE A 141 -7.14 -16.74 8.90
C PHE A 141 -7.79 -15.45 9.44
N LYS A 142 -7.08 -14.72 10.31
CA LYS A 142 -7.59 -13.47 10.89
C LYS A 142 -7.40 -12.30 9.92
N GLY A 143 -8.49 -11.57 9.64
CA GLY A 143 -8.45 -10.29 8.94
C GLY A 143 -7.60 -9.27 9.73
N GLY A 144 -6.93 -8.34 9.04
CA GLY A 144 -6.12 -7.30 9.69
C GLY A 144 -4.83 -7.79 10.37
N SER A 145 -4.43 -9.05 10.16
CA SER A 145 -3.22 -9.63 10.78
C SER A 145 -1.90 -9.18 10.14
N GLY A 146 -1.95 -8.25 9.18
CA GLY A 146 -0.76 -7.71 8.54
C GLY A 146 -0.16 -8.57 7.43
N LYS A 147 -0.88 -9.56 6.88
CA LYS A 147 -0.40 -10.45 5.79
C LYS A 147 0.13 -9.67 4.59
N THR A 148 -0.71 -8.82 4.00
CA THR A 148 -0.35 -8.01 2.82
C THR A 148 0.82 -7.08 3.12
N THR A 149 0.78 -6.38 4.26
CA THR A 149 1.86 -5.48 4.69
C THR A 149 3.18 -6.22 4.86
N SER A 150 3.18 -7.38 5.53
CA SER A 150 4.38 -8.20 5.74
C SER A 150 4.93 -8.74 4.44
N SER A 151 4.06 -9.23 3.54
CA SER A 151 4.44 -9.72 2.22
C SER A 151 5.08 -8.64 1.37
N ALA A 152 4.47 -7.44 1.33
CA ALA A 152 4.99 -6.30 0.57
C ALA A 152 6.37 -5.86 1.08
N HIS A 153 6.53 -5.70 2.40
CA HIS A 153 7.82 -5.32 2.98
C HIS A 153 8.91 -6.38 2.76
N LEU A 154 8.55 -7.66 2.88
CA LEU A 154 9.48 -8.76 2.62
C LEU A 154 9.93 -8.76 1.16
N ALA A 155 8.98 -8.64 0.22
CA ALA A 155 9.27 -8.58 -1.21
C ALA A 155 10.20 -7.40 -1.56
N GLN A 156 9.89 -6.20 -1.05
CA GLN A 156 10.71 -5.01 -1.23
C GLN A 156 12.11 -5.19 -0.64
N ARG A 157 12.21 -5.75 0.56
CA ARG A 157 13.51 -5.98 1.22
C ARG A 157 14.38 -6.96 0.45
N LEU A 158 13.79 -8.04 -0.04
CA LEU A 158 14.51 -9.03 -0.85
C LEU A 158 14.95 -8.44 -2.19
N ALA A 159 14.09 -7.66 -2.86
CA ALA A 159 14.43 -6.98 -4.10
C ALA A 159 15.59 -5.99 -3.91
N LEU A 160 15.58 -5.19 -2.84
CA LEU A 160 16.68 -4.29 -2.48
C LEU A 160 17.97 -5.03 -2.15
N LYS A 161 17.89 -6.28 -1.70
CA LYS A 161 19.06 -7.15 -1.51
C LYS A 161 19.57 -7.79 -2.81
N GLY A 162 18.90 -7.54 -3.95
CA GLY A 162 19.34 -8.02 -5.26
C GLY A 162 18.68 -9.31 -5.72
N TYR A 163 17.77 -9.91 -4.93
CA TYR A 163 17.01 -11.08 -5.36
C TYR A 163 16.00 -10.71 -6.46
N ARG A 164 15.69 -11.66 -7.32
CA ARG A 164 14.53 -11.58 -8.23
C ARG A 164 13.30 -12.00 -7.44
N VAL A 165 12.33 -11.11 -7.29
CA VAL A 165 11.14 -11.35 -6.47
C VAL A 165 9.90 -11.24 -7.34
N LEU A 166 9.01 -12.22 -7.24
CA LEU A 166 7.65 -12.18 -7.73
C LEU A 166 6.72 -12.22 -6.52
N ALA A 167 5.85 -11.23 -6.38
CA ALA A 167 4.78 -11.25 -5.41
C ALA A 167 3.47 -11.60 -6.10
N ILE A 168 2.72 -12.54 -5.54
CA ILE A 168 1.42 -12.98 -6.04
C ILE A 168 0.42 -12.78 -4.92
N ASP A 169 -0.61 -11.98 -5.18
CA ASP A 169 -1.75 -11.83 -4.29
C ASP A 169 -2.83 -12.86 -4.67
N LEU A 170 -3.17 -13.71 -3.71
CA LEU A 170 -4.21 -14.74 -3.85
C LEU A 170 -5.49 -14.38 -3.08
N ASP A 171 -5.57 -13.16 -2.52
CA ASP A 171 -6.77 -12.69 -1.86
C ASP A 171 -7.83 -12.33 -2.92
N PRO A 172 -9.01 -13.00 -2.91
CA PRO A 172 -10.08 -12.70 -3.87
C PRO A 172 -10.61 -11.27 -3.76
N GLN A 173 -10.37 -10.60 -2.64
CA GLN A 173 -10.77 -9.21 -2.40
C GLN A 173 -9.79 -8.18 -2.98
N ALA A 174 -8.68 -8.61 -3.57
CA ALA A 174 -7.66 -7.77 -4.20
C ALA A 174 -7.26 -6.57 -3.32
N SER A 175 -6.61 -6.85 -2.22
CA SER A 175 -6.20 -5.86 -1.20
C SER A 175 -5.12 -4.89 -1.70
#